data_6769366732475b918c99beb12eac5aad
#
_entry.id   6769366732475b918c99beb12eac5aad
#
_cell.length_a   1.000
_cell.length_b   1.000
_cell.length_c   1.000
_cell.angle_alpha   90.00
_cell.angle_beta   90.00
_cell.angle_gamma   90.00
#
_symmetry.space_group_name_H-M   'P 1'
#
loop_
_entity.id
_entity.type
_entity.pdbx_description
1 polymer ?
#
loop_
_entity_poly.entity_id
_entity_poly.type
_entity_poly.pdbx_seq_one_letter_code
_entity_poly.pdbx_strand_id
1 'polypeptide(L)'
;MKVLIADKFEQSGIDGLKAIGCDVISNPDLKDEALATAIRDTGADVLVVRSTKVNDAALEAGKLRLVVRAGAGFNTIDVKAASARGIYVSNCPGKNSVAVAELAFGLILALDRRIADNVAELRAGKWNKKEFGKAAGLKGRTLGLIGL
;
A
#
# COMPACT_ATOMS: atom_id res chain seq x y z
N MET A 1 20.20 -15.96 1.51
CA MET A 1 19.40 -15.13 0.59
C MET A 1 19.40 -13.72 1.13
N LYS A 2 19.73 -12.74 0.29
CA LYS A 2 19.85 -11.34 0.70
C LYS A 2 18.58 -10.58 0.35
N VAL A 3 17.96 -9.92 1.33
CA VAL A 3 16.67 -9.21 1.19
C VAL A 3 16.88 -7.73 1.45
N LEU A 4 16.56 -6.89 0.47
CA LEU A 4 16.53 -5.44 0.60
C LEU A 4 15.09 -4.99 0.82
N ILE A 5 14.83 -4.26 1.90
CA ILE A 5 13.53 -3.66 2.21
C ILE A 5 13.64 -2.15 1.99
N ALA A 6 12.88 -1.62 1.03
CA ALA A 6 12.98 -0.23 0.57
C ALA A 6 11.82 0.67 1.02
N ASP A 7 10.98 0.19 1.92
CA ASP A 7 9.87 0.94 2.54
C ASP A 7 9.84 0.67 4.05
N LYS A 8 9.07 1.48 4.80
CA LYS A 8 8.80 1.17 6.21
C LYS A 8 8.12 -0.18 6.33
N PHE A 9 8.68 -1.05 7.14
CA PHE A 9 8.23 -2.42 7.32
C PHE A 9 8.14 -2.76 8.82
N GLU A 10 7.20 -3.62 9.18
CA GLU A 10 7.00 -4.02 10.57
C GLU A 10 8.20 -4.83 11.08
N GLN A 11 8.62 -4.56 12.32
CA GLN A 11 9.76 -5.23 12.92
C GLN A 11 9.58 -6.75 12.98
N SER A 12 8.37 -7.21 13.28
CA SER A 12 8.02 -8.64 13.28
C SER A 12 8.27 -9.33 11.93
N GLY A 13 8.06 -8.61 10.82
CA GLY A 13 8.35 -9.11 9.48
C GLY A 13 9.87 -9.21 9.23
N ILE A 14 10.64 -8.22 9.68
CA ILE A 14 12.11 -8.25 9.61
C ILE A 14 12.66 -9.42 10.42
N ASP A 15 12.18 -9.59 11.64
CA ASP A 15 12.59 -10.67 12.54
C ASP A 15 12.22 -12.05 11.97
N GLY A 16 11.02 -12.16 11.37
CA GLY A 16 10.61 -13.37 10.70
C GLY A 16 11.51 -13.75 9.51
N LEU A 17 11.92 -12.76 8.70
CA LEU A 17 12.86 -13.00 7.60
C LEU A 17 14.25 -13.45 8.12
N LYS A 18 14.75 -12.82 9.19
CA LYS A 18 16.00 -13.22 9.83
C LYS A 18 15.92 -14.62 10.42
N ALA A 19 14.80 -14.97 11.06
CA ALA A 19 14.60 -16.29 11.66
C ALA A 19 14.66 -17.45 10.65
N ILE A 20 14.29 -17.18 9.39
CA ILE A 20 14.42 -18.18 8.29
C ILE A 20 15.76 -18.08 7.56
N GLY A 21 16.76 -17.39 8.13
CA GLY A 21 18.13 -17.33 7.60
C GLY A 21 18.35 -16.32 6.47
N CYS A 22 17.49 -15.31 6.33
CA CYS A 22 17.72 -14.21 5.38
C CYS A 22 18.68 -13.16 5.98
N ASP A 23 19.57 -12.66 5.13
CA ASP A 23 20.36 -11.45 5.39
C ASP A 23 19.52 -10.25 5.00
N VAL A 24 19.02 -9.49 5.98
CA VAL A 24 18.03 -8.42 5.77
C VAL A 24 18.67 -7.06 5.92
N ILE A 25 18.60 -6.27 4.86
CA ILE A 25 18.99 -4.86 4.80
C ILE A 25 17.73 -4.02 4.69
N SER A 26 17.50 -3.12 5.65
CA SER A 26 16.34 -2.23 5.65
C SER A 26 16.77 -0.77 5.50
N ASN A 27 16.28 -0.12 4.45
CA ASN A 27 16.46 1.31 4.22
C ASN A 27 15.17 1.88 3.62
N PRO A 28 14.28 2.48 4.43
CA PRO A 28 12.95 2.90 4.03
C PRO A 28 12.91 4.14 3.13
N ASP A 29 14.04 4.82 2.93
CA ASP A 29 14.10 6.09 2.21
C ASP A 29 14.63 5.94 0.76
N LEU A 30 14.82 4.71 0.31
CA LEU A 30 15.30 4.42 -1.05
C LEU A 30 14.23 4.71 -2.09
N LYS A 31 14.59 5.56 -3.08
CA LYS A 31 13.73 5.90 -4.22
C LYS A 31 14.59 6.11 -5.47
N ASP A 32 13.97 5.89 -6.63
CA ASP A 32 14.53 6.18 -7.95
C ASP A 32 15.98 5.66 -8.10
N GLU A 33 16.94 6.53 -8.35
CA GLU A 33 18.33 6.17 -8.57
C GLU A 33 19.02 5.61 -7.33
N ALA A 34 18.65 6.10 -6.14
CA ALA A 34 19.16 5.55 -4.87
C ALA A 34 18.72 4.10 -4.65
N LEU A 35 17.50 3.74 -5.09
CA LEU A 35 17.04 2.36 -5.06
C LEU A 35 17.86 1.46 -5.99
N ALA A 36 18.08 1.89 -7.22
CA ALA A 36 18.89 1.15 -8.20
C ALA A 36 20.33 0.94 -7.70
N THR A 37 20.93 1.98 -7.13
CA THR A 37 22.27 1.92 -6.52
C THR A 37 22.30 0.93 -5.36
N ALA A 38 21.33 1.00 -4.45
CA ALA A 38 21.25 0.09 -3.30
C ALA A 38 21.06 -1.38 -3.73
N ILE A 39 20.26 -1.65 -4.76
CA ILE A 39 20.10 -3.00 -5.31
C ILE A 39 21.43 -3.54 -5.84
N ARG A 40 22.17 -2.71 -6.59
CA ARG A 40 23.49 -3.06 -7.12
C ARG A 40 24.49 -3.33 -6.02
N ASP A 41 24.64 -2.40 -5.09
CA ASP A 41 25.71 -2.42 -4.07
C ASP A 41 25.48 -3.54 -3.03
N THR A 42 24.21 -3.79 -2.68
CA THR A 42 23.87 -4.87 -1.77
C THR A 42 23.92 -6.24 -2.43
N GLY A 43 23.75 -6.33 -3.74
CA GLY A 43 23.59 -7.59 -4.46
C GLY A 43 22.38 -8.39 -3.96
N ALA A 44 21.27 -7.70 -3.67
CA ALA A 44 20.06 -8.31 -3.14
C ALA A 44 19.46 -9.33 -4.12
N ASP A 45 19.00 -10.46 -3.59
CA ASP A 45 18.24 -11.47 -4.32
C ASP A 45 16.76 -11.11 -4.36
N VAL A 46 16.26 -10.48 -3.29
CA VAL A 46 14.85 -10.15 -3.09
C VAL A 46 14.74 -8.66 -2.71
N LEU A 47 13.81 -7.98 -3.38
CA LEU A 47 13.41 -6.62 -3.04
C LEU A 47 12.01 -6.64 -2.42
N VAL A 48 11.83 -6.04 -1.25
CA VAL A 48 10.52 -5.84 -0.61
C VAL A 48 10.17 -4.36 -0.66
N VAL A 49 9.03 -4.05 -1.25
CA VAL A 49 8.49 -2.69 -1.35
C VAL A 49 7.04 -2.63 -0.89
N ARG A 50 6.57 -1.45 -0.52
CA ARG A 50 5.16 -1.19 -0.19
C ARG A 50 4.57 -0.13 -1.13
N SER A 51 5.19 1.03 -1.22
CA SER A 51 4.77 2.17 -2.03
C SER A 51 5.84 2.68 -2.98
N THR A 52 7.08 2.30 -2.77
CA THR A 52 8.21 2.67 -3.62
C THR A 52 8.01 2.13 -5.04
N LYS A 53 8.25 3.00 -6.03
CA LYS A 53 8.20 2.62 -7.44
C LYS A 53 9.42 1.79 -7.82
N VAL A 54 9.18 0.68 -8.51
CA VAL A 54 10.20 -0.20 -9.06
C VAL A 54 10.10 -0.15 -10.58
N ASN A 55 10.90 0.72 -11.16
CA ASN A 55 10.96 0.93 -12.60
C ASN A 55 12.00 -0.01 -13.27
N ASP A 56 12.09 0.09 -14.57
CA ASP A 56 13.02 -0.70 -15.40
C ASP A 56 14.47 -0.57 -14.92
N ALA A 57 14.94 0.65 -14.64
CA ALA A 57 16.31 0.90 -14.17
C ALA A 57 16.61 0.22 -12.82
N ALA A 58 15.66 0.19 -11.90
CA ALA A 58 15.82 -0.52 -10.64
C ALA A 58 15.90 -2.06 -10.84
N LEU A 59 15.11 -2.60 -11.77
CA LEU A 59 15.10 -4.03 -12.10
C LEU A 59 16.38 -4.46 -12.83
N GLU A 60 16.99 -3.58 -13.59
CA GLU A 60 18.25 -3.82 -14.32
C GLU A 60 19.49 -3.74 -13.40
N ALA A 61 19.39 -2.99 -12.30
CA ALA A 61 20.54 -2.59 -11.50
C ALA A 61 21.30 -3.74 -10.82
N GLY A 62 20.71 -4.92 -10.68
CA GLY A 62 21.32 -6.01 -9.91
C GLY A 62 20.89 -7.41 -10.31
N LYS A 63 20.88 -8.31 -9.32
CA LYS A 63 20.61 -9.74 -9.52
C LYS A 63 19.27 -10.15 -8.90
N LEU A 64 18.30 -9.25 -8.88
CA LEU A 64 16.99 -9.55 -8.29
C LEU A 64 16.36 -10.79 -8.95
N ARG A 65 15.81 -11.66 -8.13
CA ARG A 65 15.03 -12.83 -8.53
C ARG A 65 13.56 -12.69 -8.19
N LEU A 66 13.26 -11.87 -7.17
CA LEU A 66 11.90 -11.67 -6.68
C LEU A 66 11.73 -10.23 -6.20
N VAL A 67 10.62 -9.62 -6.59
CA VAL A 67 10.11 -8.37 -5.99
C VAL A 67 8.82 -8.70 -5.26
N VAL A 68 8.76 -8.42 -3.96
CA VAL A 68 7.57 -8.59 -3.13
C VAL A 68 6.95 -7.24 -2.86
N ARG A 69 5.72 -7.04 -3.29
CA ARG A 69 4.93 -5.88 -2.89
C ARG A 69 4.15 -6.21 -1.63
N ALA A 70 4.53 -5.63 -0.50
CA ALA A 70 3.85 -5.79 0.79
C ALA A 70 2.51 -5.04 0.81
N GLY A 71 1.56 -5.50 0.04
CA GLY A 71 0.21 -4.95 -0.11
C GLY A 71 -0.54 -5.57 -1.30
N ALA A 72 -1.81 -5.21 -1.48
CA ALA A 72 -2.69 -5.86 -2.45
C ALA A 72 -2.43 -5.47 -3.91
N GLY A 73 -2.20 -4.18 -4.19
CA GLY A 73 -1.90 -3.72 -5.55
C GLY A 73 -0.45 -3.99 -5.96
N PHE A 74 -0.13 -3.91 -7.24
CA PHE A 74 1.22 -4.05 -7.78
C PHE A 74 1.55 -2.99 -8.85
N ASN A 75 0.72 -2.00 -9.02
CA ASN A 75 0.83 -0.93 -10.02
C ASN A 75 2.06 -0.01 -9.85
N THR A 76 2.79 -0.13 -8.74
CA THR A 76 4.06 0.58 -8.52
C THR A 76 5.27 -0.17 -9.09
N ILE A 77 5.08 -1.39 -9.60
CA ILE A 77 6.15 -2.24 -10.13
C ILE A 77 5.95 -2.40 -11.64
N ASP A 78 7.00 -2.21 -12.41
CA ASP A 78 7.01 -2.55 -13.84
C ASP A 78 7.08 -4.06 -14.04
N VAL A 79 5.90 -4.69 -13.98
CA VAL A 79 5.78 -6.16 -14.10
C VAL A 79 6.24 -6.66 -15.47
N LYS A 80 6.06 -5.85 -16.53
CA LYS A 80 6.50 -6.21 -17.88
C LYS A 80 8.03 -6.29 -17.97
N ALA A 81 8.69 -5.28 -17.43
CA ALA A 81 10.15 -5.24 -17.37
C ALA A 81 10.72 -6.35 -16.46
N ALA A 82 10.06 -6.63 -15.32
CA ALA A 82 10.43 -7.72 -14.43
C ALA A 82 10.33 -9.09 -15.14
N SER A 83 9.21 -9.35 -15.83
CA SER A 83 8.98 -10.58 -16.57
C SER A 83 9.99 -10.79 -17.68
N ALA A 84 10.35 -9.73 -18.41
CA ALA A 84 11.36 -9.81 -19.48
C ALA A 84 12.76 -10.22 -18.95
N ARG A 85 13.02 -10.00 -17.65
CA ARG A 85 14.27 -10.35 -16.96
C ARG A 85 14.18 -11.65 -16.15
N GLY A 86 13.04 -12.34 -16.18
CA GLY A 86 12.81 -13.55 -15.37
C GLY A 86 12.71 -13.26 -13.87
N ILE A 87 12.40 -12.02 -13.48
CA ILE A 87 12.21 -11.60 -12.08
C ILE A 87 10.75 -11.85 -11.71
N TYR A 88 10.51 -12.65 -10.67
CA TYR A 88 9.18 -12.88 -10.14
C TYR A 88 8.66 -11.65 -9.42
N VAL A 89 7.35 -11.40 -9.54
CA VAL A 89 6.66 -10.34 -8.77
C VAL A 89 5.54 -10.97 -7.97
N SER A 90 5.51 -10.73 -6.67
CA SER A 90 4.49 -11.22 -5.75
C SER A 90 3.86 -10.06 -4.98
N ASN A 91 2.58 -10.20 -4.64
CA ASN A 91 1.83 -9.25 -3.80
C ASN A 91 1.07 -10.00 -2.70
N CYS A 92 0.32 -9.25 -1.87
CA CYS A 92 -0.46 -9.80 -0.75
C CYS A 92 -1.96 -9.52 -0.96
N PRO A 93 -2.64 -10.22 -1.87
CA PRO A 93 -4.05 -9.97 -2.18
C PRO A 93 -4.94 -10.27 -0.95
N GLY A 94 -6.00 -9.48 -0.77
CA GLY A 94 -7.01 -9.69 0.25
C GLY A 94 -6.62 -9.36 1.70
N LYS A 95 -5.36 -9.08 1.99
CA LYS A 95 -4.90 -8.84 3.38
C LYS A 95 -5.43 -7.54 4.01
N ASN A 96 -5.88 -6.59 3.20
CA ASN A 96 -6.47 -5.33 3.64
C ASN A 96 -7.98 -5.22 3.32
N SER A 97 -8.63 -6.28 2.87
CA SER A 97 -10.02 -6.23 2.38
C SER A 97 -11.00 -5.73 3.44
N VAL A 98 -10.86 -6.21 4.67
CA VAL A 98 -11.72 -5.78 5.79
C VAL A 98 -11.54 -4.28 6.07
N ALA A 99 -10.29 -3.81 6.20
CA ALA A 99 -10.01 -2.41 6.45
C ALA A 99 -10.52 -1.49 5.33
N VAL A 100 -10.43 -1.92 4.07
CA VAL A 100 -10.98 -1.19 2.92
C VAL A 100 -12.50 -1.15 2.97
N ALA A 101 -13.16 -2.26 3.31
CA ALA A 101 -14.61 -2.32 3.46
C ALA A 101 -15.11 -1.40 4.58
N GLU A 102 -14.48 -1.43 5.74
CA GLU A 102 -14.80 -0.54 6.87
C GLU A 102 -14.64 0.93 6.49
N LEU A 103 -13.55 1.29 5.83
CA LEU A 103 -13.35 2.66 5.35
C LEU A 103 -14.40 3.06 4.32
N ALA A 104 -14.77 2.18 3.38
CA ALA A 104 -15.81 2.43 2.40
C ALA A 104 -17.16 2.71 3.06
N PHE A 105 -17.58 1.91 4.03
CA PHE A 105 -18.79 2.16 4.82
C PHE A 105 -18.71 3.45 5.62
N GLY A 106 -17.57 3.72 6.23
CA GLY A 106 -17.32 4.99 6.94
C GLY A 106 -17.49 6.19 6.03
N LEU A 107 -16.95 6.16 4.82
CA LEU A 107 -17.07 7.23 3.83
C LEU A 107 -18.51 7.38 3.31
N ILE A 108 -19.22 6.28 3.04
CA ILE A 108 -20.63 6.29 2.63
C ILE A 108 -21.49 6.98 3.69
N LEU A 109 -21.33 6.61 4.96
CA LEU A 109 -22.03 7.24 6.08
C LEU A 109 -21.63 8.71 6.27
N ALA A 110 -20.34 9.02 6.12
CA ALA A 110 -19.84 10.39 6.23
C ALA A 110 -20.42 11.31 5.14
N LEU A 111 -20.58 10.81 3.92
CA LEU A 111 -21.19 11.54 2.81
C LEU A 111 -22.69 11.76 3.05
N ASP A 112 -23.46 10.70 3.34
CA ASP A 112 -24.90 10.79 3.54
C ASP A 112 -25.26 11.71 4.72
N ARG A 113 -24.53 11.57 5.83
CA ARG A 113 -24.80 12.36 7.05
C ARG A 113 -24.01 13.66 7.12
N ARG A 114 -23.19 13.97 6.11
CA ARG A 114 -22.33 15.15 6.03
C ARG A 114 -21.51 15.37 7.31
N ILE A 115 -20.89 14.28 7.79
CA ILE A 115 -20.18 14.26 9.08
C ILE A 115 -19.03 15.28 9.09
N ALA A 116 -18.26 15.37 8.02
CA ALA A 116 -17.14 16.30 7.91
C ALA A 116 -17.59 17.76 8.01
N ASP A 117 -18.64 18.12 7.27
CA ASP A 117 -19.21 19.48 7.31
C ASP A 117 -19.75 19.83 8.70
N ASN A 118 -20.45 18.86 9.33
CA ASN A 118 -20.99 19.03 10.67
C ASN A 118 -19.90 19.30 11.71
N VAL A 119 -18.81 18.54 11.64
CA VAL A 119 -17.63 18.75 12.50
C VAL A 119 -16.98 20.12 12.25
N ALA A 120 -16.85 20.51 10.97
CA ALA A 120 -16.27 21.81 10.61
C ALA A 120 -17.10 22.97 11.17
N GLU A 121 -18.44 22.94 11.01
CA GLU A 121 -19.32 23.98 11.57
C GLU A 121 -19.30 24.00 13.09
N LEU A 122 -19.31 22.84 13.75
CA LEU A 122 -19.23 22.76 15.21
C LEU A 122 -17.92 23.34 15.75
N ARG A 123 -16.79 23.06 15.09
CA ARG A 123 -15.49 23.66 15.43
C ARG A 123 -15.47 25.18 15.25
N ALA A 124 -16.26 25.71 14.31
CA ALA A 124 -16.47 27.15 14.10
C ALA A 124 -17.49 27.76 15.07
N GLY A 125 -17.93 27.03 16.10
CA GLY A 125 -18.91 27.48 17.10
C GLY A 125 -20.36 27.52 16.58
N LYS A 126 -20.67 26.88 15.44
CA LYS A 126 -22.00 26.88 14.83
C LYS A 126 -22.74 25.58 15.13
N TRP A 127 -23.98 25.69 15.62
CA TRP A 127 -24.88 24.58 15.86
C TRP A 127 -26.04 24.62 14.87
N ASN A 128 -25.93 23.86 13.76
CA ASN A 128 -26.88 23.90 12.65
C ASN A 128 -27.65 22.58 12.49
N LYS A 129 -28.35 22.14 13.56
CA LYS A 129 -29.10 20.89 13.61
C LYS A 129 -30.10 20.74 12.46
N LYS A 130 -30.78 21.84 12.09
CA LYS A 130 -31.82 21.82 11.04
C LYS A 130 -31.23 21.47 9.67
N GLU A 131 -30.06 21.96 9.33
CA GLU A 131 -29.39 21.67 8.06
C GLU A 131 -28.89 20.23 8.00
N PHE A 132 -28.21 19.77 9.05
CA PHE A 132 -27.67 18.43 9.11
C PHE A 132 -28.73 17.33 9.40
N GLY A 133 -29.96 17.72 9.74
CA GLY A 133 -31.08 16.81 9.84
C GLY A 133 -31.70 16.40 8.50
N LYS A 134 -31.26 16.96 7.37
CA LYS A 134 -31.81 16.71 6.03
C LYS A 134 -31.24 15.45 5.34
N ALA A 135 -30.37 14.70 5.96
CA ALA A 135 -29.80 13.48 5.39
C ALA A 135 -30.90 12.48 5.01
N ALA A 136 -30.76 11.85 3.85
CA ALA A 136 -31.74 10.87 3.36
C ALA A 136 -31.68 9.54 4.13
N GLY A 137 -30.51 9.20 4.67
CA GLY A 137 -30.23 7.93 5.34
C GLY A 137 -29.97 6.78 4.36
N LEU A 138 -29.44 5.68 4.87
CA LEU A 138 -29.08 4.51 4.06
C LEU A 138 -30.13 3.39 4.10
N LYS A 139 -31.06 3.43 5.07
CA LYS A 139 -32.06 2.37 5.24
C LYS A 139 -32.92 2.20 3.98
N GLY A 140 -32.98 0.96 3.48
CA GLY A 140 -33.77 0.64 2.30
C GLY A 140 -33.15 1.03 0.94
N ARG A 141 -31.94 1.58 0.93
CA ARG A 141 -31.21 1.88 -0.32
C ARG A 141 -30.42 0.67 -0.81
N THR A 142 -30.16 0.62 -2.10
CA THR A 142 -29.39 -0.44 -2.74
C THR A 142 -27.97 0.05 -3.01
N LEU A 143 -26.97 -0.73 -2.60
CA LEU A 143 -25.56 -0.51 -2.93
C LEU A 143 -25.18 -1.37 -4.13
N GLY A 144 -24.72 -0.74 -5.21
CA GLY A 144 -24.14 -1.44 -6.35
C GLY A 144 -22.64 -1.60 -6.17
N LEU A 145 -22.12 -2.83 -6.37
CA LEU A 145 -20.69 -3.15 -6.34
C LEU A 145 -20.22 -3.52 -7.75
N ILE A 146 -19.14 -2.90 -8.20
CA ILE A 146 -18.52 -3.17 -9.51
C ILE A 146 -17.10 -3.69 -9.24
N GLY A 147 -16.75 -4.84 -9.81
CA GLY A 147 -15.42 -5.43 -9.66
C GLY A 147 -15.32 -6.41 -8.46
N LEU A 148 -16.34 -7.24 -8.30
CA LEU A 148 -16.29 -8.41 -7.39
C LEU A 148 -15.45 -9.54 -7.99
#